data_fbdd36a5b5a8b940fee01398fdb8c645
#
_entry.id   fbdd36a5b5a8b940fee01398fdb8c645
#
_cell.length_a   1.000
_cell.length_b   1.000
_cell.length_c   1.000
_cell.angle_alpha   90.00
_cell.angle_beta   90.00
_cell.angle_gamma   90.00
#
_symmetry.space_group_name_H-M   'P 1'
#
loop_
_entity.id
_entity.type
_entity.pdbx_description
1 polymer ?
#
loop_
_entity_poly.entity_id
_entity_poly.type
_entity_poly.pdbx_seq_one_letter_code
_entity_poly.pdbx_strand_id
1 'polypeptide(L)'
;MEEEVNKIEVSNLNITEALKEQIKYCNELSHYHCGIYLKRFEDRKLVFDEVVDLITNKDSIERMFNNSCSTEIRFKNGSFIRIICANQNARGYKNHGAIIDNEIEKEIINCIIMPTLIPRCFEDFEREPWEEVKKRVLYCDI
;
A
#
# COMPACT_ATOMS: atom_id res chain seq x y z
N MET A 1 -13.02 -15.26 -17.69
CA MET A 1 -13.19 -14.15 -18.66
C MET A 1 -13.33 -12.83 -17.92
N GLU A 2 -14.34 -12.66 -17.08
CA GLU A 2 -14.50 -11.45 -16.29
C GLU A 2 -13.33 -11.17 -15.36
N GLU A 3 -12.77 -12.23 -14.75
CA GLU A 3 -11.61 -12.08 -13.88
C GLU A 3 -10.37 -11.60 -14.62
N GLU A 4 -10.18 -12.02 -15.84
CA GLU A 4 -9.06 -11.58 -16.67
C GLU A 4 -9.19 -10.12 -17.04
N VAL A 5 -10.41 -9.66 -17.37
CA VAL A 5 -10.67 -8.25 -17.68
C VAL A 5 -10.36 -7.40 -16.44
N ASN A 6 -10.81 -7.81 -15.27
CA ASN A 6 -10.55 -7.07 -14.03
C ASN A 6 -9.06 -7.01 -13.69
N LYS A 7 -8.33 -8.11 -13.92
CA LYS A 7 -6.89 -8.13 -13.71
C LYS A 7 -6.16 -7.17 -14.67
N ILE A 8 -6.59 -7.13 -15.92
CA ILE A 8 -5.99 -6.25 -16.92
C ILE A 8 -6.21 -4.79 -16.53
N GLU A 9 -7.40 -4.43 -16.11
CA GLU A 9 -7.71 -3.07 -15.68
C GLU A 9 -6.84 -2.64 -14.49
N VAL A 10 -6.72 -3.51 -13.49
CA VAL A 10 -5.89 -3.22 -12.30
C VAL A 10 -4.42 -3.15 -12.68
N SER A 11 -3.94 -4.04 -13.56
CA SER A 11 -2.54 -4.10 -13.98
C SER A 11 -2.11 -2.90 -14.82
N ASN A 12 -3.06 -2.16 -15.40
CA ASN A 12 -2.74 -1.01 -16.24
C ASN A 12 -2.63 0.30 -15.48
N LEU A 13 -2.83 0.27 -14.16
CA LEU A 13 -2.67 1.45 -13.34
C LEU A 13 -1.18 1.81 -13.27
N ASN A 14 -0.81 3.08 -13.52
CA ASN A 14 0.56 3.50 -13.34
C ASN A 14 0.83 3.81 -11.86
N ILE A 15 2.11 3.85 -11.49
CA ILE A 15 2.50 4.04 -10.09
C ILE A 15 2.00 5.37 -9.53
N THR A 16 2.05 6.43 -10.31
CA THR A 16 1.61 7.75 -9.86
C THR A 16 0.13 7.74 -9.49
N GLU A 17 -0.72 7.15 -10.33
CA GLU A 17 -2.15 7.05 -10.06
C GLU A 17 -2.43 6.16 -8.85
N ALA A 18 -1.70 5.05 -8.73
CA ALA A 18 -1.86 4.15 -7.59
C ALA A 18 -1.46 4.86 -6.28
N LEU A 19 -0.38 5.62 -6.29
CA LEU A 19 0.04 6.40 -5.12
C LEU A 19 -0.97 7.46 -4.75
N LYS A 20 -1.53 8.18 -5.73
CA LYS A 20 -2.57 9.17 -5.47
C LYS A 20 -3.79 8.56 -4.80
N GLU A 21 -4.21 7.37 -5.26
CA GLU A 21 -5.33 6.64 -4.65
C GLU A 21 -5.04 6.33 -3.17
N GLN A 22 -3.88 5.79 -2.88
CA GLN A 22 -3.53 5.43 -1.50
C GLN A 22 -3.38 6.65 -0.61
N ILE A 23 -2.82 7.74 -1.11
CA ILE A 23 -2.73 8.98 -0.36
C ILE A 23 -4.13 9.52 -0.03
N LYS A 24 -5.05 9.44 -0.99
CA LYS A 24 -6.44 9.82 -0.78
C LYS A 24 -7.08 9.00 0.34
N TYR A 25 -6.89 7.68 0.34
CA TYR A 25 -7.39 6.83 1.41
C TYR A 25 -6.76 7.21 2.77
N CYS A 26 -5.47 7.51 2.80
CA CYS A 26 -4.81 7.95 4.04
C CYS A 26 -5.41 9.24 4.59
N ASN A 27 -5.84 10.15 3.73
CA ASN A 27 -6.42 11.41 4.16
C ASN A 27 -7.90 11.28 4.55
N GLU A 28 -8.65 10.43 3.86
CA GLU A 28 -10.08 10.27 4.09
C GLU A 28 -10.40 9.27 5.20
N LEU A 29 -9.57 8.26 5.37
CA LEU A 29 -9.79 7.18 6.33
C LEU A 29 -8.74 7.28 7.45
N SER A 30 -9.17 7.58 8.65
CA SER A 30 -8.23 7.60 9.78
C SER A 30 -7.73 6.18 10.07
N HIS A 31 -6.47 6.09 10.52
CA HIS A 31 -5.83 4.81 10.84
C HIS A 31 -5.82 3.82 9.66
N TYR A 32 -5.67 4.35 8.46
CA TYR A 32 -5.56 3.55 7.25
C TYR A 32 -4.10 3.17 7.02
N HIS A 33 -3.81 1.89 6.96
CA HIS A 33 -2.45 1.38 6.79
C HIS A 33 -2.27 0.86 5.36
N CYS A 34 -1.35 1.48 4.64
CA CYS A 34 -1.03 1.10 3.26
C CYS A 34 0.37 0.49 3.19
N GLY A 35 0.48 -0.67 2.56
CA GLY A 35 1.76 -1.27 2.23
C GLY A 35 2.05 -1.13 0.74
N ILE A 36 3.23 -0.63 0.40
CA ILE A 36 3.71 -0.62 -0.98
C ILE A 36 4.79 -1.70 -1.08
N TYR A 37 4.49 -2.76 -1.81
CA TYR A 37 5.37 -3.93 -1.92
C TYR A 37 6.18 -3.86 -3.20
N LEU A 38 7.49 -3.72 -3.07
CA LEU A 38 8.43 -3.59 -4.18
C LEU A 38 9.19 -4.89 -4.42
N LYS A 39 9.46 -5.19 -5.67
CA LYS A 39 10.33 -6.29 -6.05
C LYS A 39 11.78 -5.98 -5.70
N ARG A 40 12.22 -4.75 -5.94
CA ARG A 40 13.63 -4.34 -5.79
C ARG A 40 13.81 -3.38 -4.62
N PHE A 41 14.72 -3.73 -3.75
CA PHE A 41 15.07 -2.92 -2.59
C PHE A 41 15.54 -1.50 -2.98
N GLU A 42 16.29 -1.39 -4.06
CA GLU A 42 16.84 -0.11 -4.52
C GLU A 42 15.78 0.88 -4.98
N ASP A 43 14.58 0.43 -5.31
CA ASP A 43 13.49 1.32 -5.73
C ASP A 43 12.81 2.05 -4.57
N ARG A 44 13.12 1.71 -3.33
CA ARG A 44 12.47 2.29 -2.15
C ARG A 44 12.58 3.81 -2.10
N LYS A 45 13.77 4.33 -2.32
CA LYS A 45 14.01 5.78 -2.24
C LYS A 45 13.23 6.52 -3.32
N LEU A 46 13.22 6.00 -4.53
CA LEU A 46 12.50 6.60 -5.64
C LEU A 46 11.00 6.68 -5.36
N VAL A 47 10.43 5.60 -4.88
CA VAL A 47 9.01 5.55 -4.53
C VAL A 47 8.70 6.46 -3.34
N PHE A 48 9.55 6.48 -2.33
CA PHE A 48 9.38 7.36 -1.18
C PHE A 48 9.36 8.82 -1.61
N ASP A 49 10.30 9.24 -2.45
CA ASP A 49 10.38 10.62 -2.92
C ASP A 49 9.12 10.99 -3.72
N GLU A 50 8.62 10.08 -4.54
CA GLU A 50 7.39 10.32 -5.29
C GLU A 50 6.16 10.45 -4.39
N VAL A 51 6.05 9.63 -3.37
CA VAL A 51 4.95 9.73 -2.40
C VAL A 51 4.99 11.11 -1.73
N VAL A 52 6.16 11.54 -1.27
CA VAL A 52 6.31 12.84 -0.61
C VAL A 52 5.90 13.97 -1.56
N ASP A 53 6.33 13.91 -2.81
CA ASP A 53 5.99 14.92 -3.80
C ASP A 53 4.49 14.98 -4.08
N LEU A 54 3.81 13.85 -4.05
CA LEU A 54 2.37 13.77 -4.33
C LEU A 54 1.50 14.22 -3.16
N ILE A 55 2.03 14.25 -1.94
CA ILE A 55 1.29 14.74 -0.79
C ILE A 55 1.22 16.25 -0.85
N THR A 56 0.03 16.78 -1.11
CA THR A 56 -0.17 18.23 -1.27
C THR A 56 -0.20 18.96 0.06
N ASN A 57 -0.81 18.36 1.09
CA ASN A 57 -0.88 18.96 2.41
C ASN A 57 0.23 18.39 3.31
N LYS A 58 1.38 19.04 3.30
CA LYS A 58 2.53 18.59 4.12
C LYS A 58 2.25 18.67 5.62
N ASP A 59 1.32 19.50 6.05
CA ASP A 59 0.95 19.60 7.46
C ASP A 59 0.24 18.35 7.96
N SER A 60 -0.29 17.51 7.07
CA SER A 60 -0.91 16.23 7.45
C SER A 60 0.12 15.19 7.87
N ILE A 61 1.38 15.40 7.56
CA ILE A 61 2.46 14.45 7.85
C ILE A 61 2.93 14.65 9.29
N GLU A 62 2.93 13.57 10.08
CA GLU A 62 3.48 13.57 11.43
C GLU A 62 4.97 13.24 11.42
N ARG A 63 5.34 12.17 10.72
CA ARG A 63 6.72 11.69 10.67
C ARG A 63 7.03 11.01 9.36
N MET A 64 8.32 11.06 8.97
CA MET A 64 8.83 10.34 7.83
C MET A 64 10.10 9.60 8.23
N PHE A 65 10.21 8.35 7.79
CA PHE A 65 11.39 7.52 7.97
C PHE A 65 11.87 7.05 6.60
N ASN A 66 13.15 7.25 6.32
CA ASN A 66 13.77 6.73 5.11
C ASN A 66 15.21 6.35 5.43
N ASN A 67 15.36 5.18 6.05
CA ASN A 67 16.66 4.67 6.47
C ASN A 67 16.75 3.17 6.14
N SER A 68 17.85 2.53 6.53
CA SER A 68 18.07 1.12 6.22
C SER A 68 17.08 0.18 6.91
N CYS A 69 16.45 0.62 8.00
CA CYS A 69 15.52 -0.22 8.78
C CYS A 69 14.07 -0.03 8.39
N SER A 70 13.68 1.17 7.96
CA SER A 70 12.30 1.43 7.60
C SER A 70 12.17 2.58 6.61
N THR A 71 11.15 2.49 5.77
CA THR A 71 10.77 3.53 4.82
C THR A 71 9.26 3.72 4.96
N GLU A 72 8.86 4.84 5.57
CA GLU A 72 7.49 5.00 6.03
C GLU A 72 7.13 6.48 6.14
N ILE A 73 5.89 6.80 5.81
CA ILE A 73 5.31 8.12 6.02
C ILE A 73 4.10 7.95 6.92
N ARG A 74 4.11 8.61 8.06
CA ARG A 74 3.00 8.59 9.02
C ARG A 74 2.25 9.90 8.99
N PHE A 75 0.93 9.78 8.98
CA PHE A 75 0.02 10.93 8.98
C PHE A 75 -0.52 11.20 10.39
N LYS A 76 -0.88 12.44 10.66
CA LYS A 76 -1.39 12.85 11.97
C LYS A 76 -2.70 12.15 12.36
N ASN A 77 -3.47 11.68 11.37
CA ASN A 77 -4.72 10.97 11.64
C ASN A 77 -4.52 9.48 11.95
N GLY A 78 -3.28 9.04 12.15
CA GLY A 78 -2.95 7.66 12.44
C GLY A 78 -2.76 6.77 11.22
N SER A 79 -2.97 7.28 10.02
CA SER A 79 -2.72 6.54 8.79
C SER A 79 -1.23 6.49 8.49
N PHE A 80 -0.80 5.52 7.68
CA PHE A 80 0.58 5.49 7.21
C PHE A 80 0.69 4.79 5.86
N ILE A 81 1.79 5.11 5.17
CA ILE A 81 2.23 4.41 3.98
C ILE A 81 3.61 3.84 4.30
N ARG A 82 3.74 2.53 4.18
CA ARG A 82 4.99 1.83 4.43
C ARG A 82 5.47 1.18 3.14
N ILE A 83 6.73 1.43 2.78
CA ILE A 83 7.34 0.87 1.58
C ILE A 83 8.15 -0.35 1.98
N ILE A 84 7.78 -1.51 1.45
CA ILE A 84 8.24 -2.82 1.90
C ILE A 84 8.87 -3.57 0.74
N CYS A 85 10.06 -4.11 0.94
CA CYS A 85 10.63 -5.04 -0.03
C CYS A 85 9.91 -6.39 0.11
N ALA A 86 9.39 -6.91 -1.00
CA ALA A 86 8.58 -8.13 -0.98
C ALA A 86 9.47 -9.37 -0.86
N ASN A 87 9.72 -9.76 0.37
CA ASN A 87 10.46 -10.99 0.70
C ASN A 87 9.81 -11.59 1.95
N GLN A 88 10.42 -12.65 2.48
CA GLN A 88 9.87 -13.33 3.65
C GLN A 88 9.74 -12.44 4.88
N ASN A 89 10.54 -11.38 4.98
CA ASN A 89 10.48 -10.47 6.11
C ASN A 89 9.23 -9.57 6.08
N ALA A 90 8.50 -9.57 4.97
CA ALA A 90 7.26 -8.80 4.85
C ALA A 90 6.08 -9.40 5.61
N ARG A 91 6.22 -10.58 6.19
CA ARG A 91 5.13 -11.31 6.86
C ARG A 91 4.53 -10.63 8.08
N GLY A 92 5.32 -9.83 8.76
CA GLY A 92 4.90 -9.20 10.02
C GLY A 92 4.00 -7.99 9.88
N TYR A 93 3.80 -7.49 8.68
CA TYR A 93 3.05 -6.27 8.44
C TYR A 93 1.55 -6.54 8.33
N LYS A 94 0.75 -5.56 8.74
CA LYS A 94 -0.72 -5.59 8.65
C LYS A 94 -1.18 -4.33 7.93
N ASN A 95 -1.86 -4.49 6.80
CA ASN A 95 -2.28 -3.37 5.97
C ASN A 95 -3.74 -3.47 5.56
N HIS A 96 -4.37 -2.33 5.34
CA HIS A 96 -5.77 -2.23 4.90
C HIS A 96 -5.88 -2.02 3.39
N GLY A 97 -4.77 -1.76 2.75
CA GLY A 97 -4.66 -1.63 1.31
C GLY A 97 -3.22 -1.78 0.89
N ALA A 98 -2.98 -1.88 -0.39
CA ALA A 98 -1.64 -2.14 -0.88
C ALA A 98 -1.45 -1.69 -2.32
N ILE A 99 -0.21 -1.40 -2.65
CA ILE A 99 0.27 -1.35 -4.03
C ILE A 99 1.25 -2.50 -4.16
N ILE A 100 1.06 -3.32 -5.18
CA ILE A 100 1.88 -4.51 -5.41
C ILE A 100 2.55 -4.40 -6.77
N ASP A 101 3.87 -4.46 -6.78
CA ASP A 101 4.68 -4.46 -8.01
C ASP A 101 4.34 -5.71 -8.82
N ASN A 102 4.01 -5.52 -10.10
CA ASN A 102 3.65 -6.61 -11.00
C ASN A 102 4.79 -7.63 -11.21
N GLU A 103 6.04 -7.25 -10.95
CA GLU A 103 7.18 -8.16 -11.10
C GLU A 103 7.33 -9.14 -9.94
N ILE A 104 6.59 -8.95 -8.84
CA ILE A 104 6.66 -9.86 -7.70
C ILE A 104 6.03 -11.21 -8.07
N GLU A 105 6.71 -12.30 -7.74
CA GLU A 105 6.24 -13.64 -8.02
C GLU A 105 4.88 -13.91 -7.34
N LYS A 106 3.99 -14.61 -8.05
CA LYS A 106 2.65 -14.92 -7.53
C LYS A 106 2.70 -15.67 -6.21
N GLU A 107 3.68 -16.52 -6.02
CA GLU A 107 3.86 -17.26 -4.78
C GLU A 107 4.09 -16.31 -3.59
N ILE A 108 4.94 -15.30 -3.78
CA ILE A 108 5.19 -14.28 -2.77
C ILE A 108 3.91 -13.49 -2.48
N ILE A 109 3.19 -13.10 -3.51
CA ILE A 109 1.93 -12.37 -3.35
C ILE A 109 0.95 -13.20 -2.52
N ASN A 110 0.73 -14.44 -2.90
CA ASN A 110 -0.30 -15.27 -2.26
C ASN A 110 0.09 -15.73 -0.86
N CYS A 111 1.36 -16.05 -0.61
CA CYS A 111 1.80 -16.65 0.65
C CYS A 111 2.31 -15.63 1.66
N ILE A 112 2.74 -14.46 1.23
CA ILE A 112 3.37 -13.47 2.10
C ILE A 112 2.58 -12.16 2.15
N ILE A 113 2.22 -11.60 1.00
CA ILE A 113 1.54 -10.29 0.94
C ILE A 113 0.06 -10.41 1.30
N MET A 114 -0.68 -11.28 0.63
CA MET A 114 -2.13 -11.39 0.86
C MET A 114 -2.49 -11.67 2.32
N PRO A 115 -1.76 -12.52 3.05
CA PRO A 115 -2.04 -12.73 4.48
C PRO A 115 -1.82 -11.49 5.36
N THR A 116 -1.10 -10.47 4.88
CA THR A 116 -0.92 -9.21 5.64
C THR A 116 -2.09 -8.26 5.47
N LEU A 117 -2.96 -8.48 4.50
CA LEU A 117 -4.08 -7.61 4.21
C LEU A 117 -5.25 -7.95 5.12
N ILE A 118 -5.72 -6.96 5.86
CA ILE A 118 -6.80 -7.14 6.83
C ILE A 118 -7.86 -6.06 6.67
N PRO A 119 -9.13 -6.38 6.93
CA PRO A 119 -10.18 -5.36 6.96
C PRO A 119 -9.95 -4.36 8.09
N ARG A 120 -10.41 -3.12 7.88
CA ARG A 120 -10.43 -2.11 8.92
C ARG A 120 -11.49 -2.49 9.96
N CYS A 121 -11.18 -2.21 11.23
CA CYS A 121 -12.09 -2.46 12.33
C CYS A 121 -12.73 -1.12 12.72
N PHE A 122 -14.07 -1.09 12.80
CA PHE A 122 -14.81 0.10 13.20
C PHE A 122 -14.92 0.20 14.74
N GLU A 123 -15.37 1.35 15.23
CA GLU A 123 -15.47 1.61 16.67
C GLU A 123 -16.37 0.61 17.41
N ASP A 124 -17.37 0.06 16.74
CA ASP A 124 -18.27 -0.94 17.31
C ASP A 124 -17.70 -2.36 17.19
N PHE A 125 -16.43 -2.50 16.86
CA PHE A 125 -15.71 -3.75 16.65
C PHE A 125 -16.19 -4.54 15.43
N GLU A 126 -17.04 -3.98 14.60
CA GLU A 126 -17.37 -4.57 13.32
C GLU A 126 -16.23 -4.32 12.32
N ARG A 127 -16.00 -5.28 11.46
CA ARG A 127 -14.99 -5.17 10.39
C ARG A 127 -15.66 -4.82 9.08
N GLU A 128 -14.97 -4.02 8.27
CA GLU A 128 -15.43 -3.76 6.92
C GLU A 128 -15.45 -5.06 6.10
N PRO A 129 -16.31 -5.14 5.05
CA PRO A 129 -16.31 -6.31 4.16
C PRO A 129 -14.97 -6.47 3.46
N TRP A 130 -14.56 -7.72 3.24
CA TRP A 130 -13.35 -8.02 2.48
C TRP A 130 -13.34 -7.36 1.10
N GLU A 131 -14.50 -7.18 0.50
CA GLU A 131 -14.63 -6.53 -0.81
C GLU A 131 -14.07 -5.11 -0.81
N GLU A 132 -14.15 -4.40 0.29
CA GLU A 132 -13.58 -3.06 0.42
C GLU A 132 -12.05 -3.10 0.42
N VAL A 133 -11.46 -4.09 1.08
CA VAL A 133 -10.01 -4.30 1.07
C VAL A 133 -9.54 -4.57 -0.35
N LYS A 134 -10.24 -5.45 -1.07
CA LYS A 134 -9.90 -5.81 -2.45
C LYS A 134 -9.86 -4.60 -3.38
N LYS A 135 -10.76 -3.65 -3.20
CA LYS A 135 -10.79 -2.43 -4.00
C LYS A 135 -9.56 -1.55 -3.80
N ARG A 136 -8.89 -1.69 -2.66
CA ARG A 136 -7.73 -0.88 -2.31
C ARG A 136 -6.40 -1.61 -2.57
N VAL A 137 -6.45 -2.79 -3.17
CA VAL A 137 -5.25 -3.53 -3.57
C VAL A 137 -5.00 -3.25 -5.05
N LEU A 138 -3.95 -2.52 -5.34
CA LEU A 138 -3.63 -2.05 -6.69
C LEU A 138 -2.34 -2.70 -7.18
N TYR A 139 -2.34 -3.15 -8.40
CA TYR A 139 -1.17 -3.73 -9.07
C TYR A 139 -0.65 -2.74 -10.10
N CYS A 140 0.65 -2.55 -10.13
CA CYS A 140 1.25 -1.65 -11.12
C CYS A 140 2.71 -2.00 -11.39
N ASP A 141 3.23 -1.47 -12.48
CA ASP A 141 4.65 -1.54 -12.78
C ASP A 141 5.37 -0.41 -12.06
N ILE A 142 6.44 -0.76 -11.39
CA ILE A 142 7.21 0.21 -10.61
C ILE A 142 8.59 0.43 -11.22
#